data_f1c04c7d9fb14b5563c872bff0d0e89d
#
_entry.id   f1c04c7d9fb14b5563c872bff0d0e89d
#
_cell.length_a   1.000
_cell.length_b   1.000
_cell.length_c   1.000
_cell.angle_alpha   90.00
_cell.angle_beta   90.00
_cell.angle_gamma   90.00
#
_symmetry.space_group_name_H-M   'P 1'
#
loop_
_entity.id
_entity.type
_entity.pdbx_description
1 polymer ?
#
loop_
_entity_poly.entity_id
_entity_poly.type
_entity_poly.pdbx_seq_one_letter_code
_entity_poly.pdbx_strand_id
1 'polypeptide(L)'
;MKLTIKFLMDSYIPISVPSFQGNEWKYVKECIDLEWVSSAGKYVELFEQKVADYTGAKYAVACVNGTAALQVSLRLAGVDPGDDVIVPTLTFIAPVNAITYNGANPVFMDADDFYNIDADKTIEFIVHETVFKDGFTCNKTTNKRITAIVPVHVWGNAACLDELISLCEERNINVVEDASESLGTVYK
;
A
#
# COMPACT_ATOMS: atom_id res chain seq x y z
N MET A 1 21.99 -27.97 20.43
CA MET A 1 20.96 -27.10 19.86
C MET A 1 21.38 -26.33 18.59
N LYS A 2 22.59 -25.78 18.48
CA LYS A 2 23.12 -25.12 17.27
C LYS A 2 23.29 -26.01 16.03
N LEU A 3 23.67 -27.31 16.20
CA LEU A 3 23.87 -28.24 15.09
C LEU A 3 22.57 -28.70 14.43
N THR A 4 21.47 -28.85 15.20
CA THR A 4 20.18 -29.30 14.67
C THR A 4 19.53 -28.24 13.81
N ILE A 5 19.68 -26.96 14.18
CA ILE A 5 19.17 -25.83 13.40
C ILE A 5 19.92 -25.71 12.07
N LYS A 6 21.23 -25.92 12.06
CA LYS A 6 22.06 -25.87 10.84
C LYS A 6 21.65 -26.93 9.82
N PHE A 7 21.35 -28.17 10.28
CA PHE A 7 20.95 -29.27 9.40
C PHE A 7 19.56 -29.09 8.78
N LEU A 8 18.64 -28.41 9.48
CA LEU A 8 17.34 -28.06 8.95
C LEU A 8 17.40 -26.88 7.97
N MET A 9 18.38 -25.97 8.11
CA MET A 9 18.56 -24.83 7.21
C MET A 9 19.20 -25.21 5.88
N ASP A 10 19.98 -26.33 5.81
CA ASP A 10 20.60 -26.79 4.56
C ASP A 10 19.60 -27.37 3.53
N SER A 11 18.35 -27.65 3.95
CA SER A 11 17.26 -28.15 3.08
C SER A 11 16.12 -27.15 2.87
N TYR A 12 16.13 -26.01 3.58
CA TYR A 12 15.10 -25.00 3.48
C TYR A 12 15.54 -23.86 2.57
N ILE A 13 14.78 -23.64 1.50
CA ILE A 13 14.97 -22.50 0.60
C ILE A 13 13.96 -21.42 0.99
N PRO A 14 14.38 -20.32 1.63
CA PRO A 14 13.46 -19.25 1.99
C PRO A 14 13.00 -18.49 0.75
N ILE A 15 11.76 -18.01 0.76
CA ILE A 15 11.20 -17.16 -0.31
C ILE A 15 11.98 -15.84 -0.40
N SER A 16 12.30 -15.25 0.74
CA SER A 16 13.19 -14.08 0.84
C SER A 16 13.91 -14.08 2.18
N VAL A 17 15.08 -13.46 2.20
CA VAL A 17 15.84 -13.21 3.42
C VAL A 17 16.31 -11.76 3.44
N PRO A 18 16.29 -11.08 4.60
CA PRO A 18 16.85 -9.74 4.70
C PRO A 18 18.37 -9.77 4.48
N SER A 19 18.89 -8.77 3.80
CA SER A 19 20.33 -8.56 3.59
C SER A 19 20.81 -7.42 4.48
N PHE A 20 21.71 -7.73 5.43
CA PHE A 20 22.30 -6.76 6.35
C PHE A 20 23.77 -6.53 6.01
N GLN A 21 24.04 -6.04 4.79
CA GLN A 21 25.40 -5.80 4.29
C GLN A 21 25.77 -4.31 4.21
N GLY A 22 24.87 -3.44 4.65
CA GLY A 22 25.03 -1.99 4.63
C GLY A 22 25.40 -1.39 6.00
N ASN A 23 24.75 -0.30 6.31
CA ASN A 23 25.00 0.45 7.54
C ASN A 23 24.03 0.16 8.69
N GLU A 24 23.22 -0.91 8.57
CA GLU A 24 22.12 -1.22 9.51
C GLU A 24 22.65 -1.33 10.93
N TRP A 25 23.72 -2.11 11.12
CA TRP A 25 24.32 -2.28 12.44
C TRP A 25 24.85 -0.96 13.03
N LYS A 26 25.46 -0.12 12.19
CA LYS A 26 25.98 1.18 12.62
C LYS A 26 24.86 2.09 13.14
N TYR A 27 23.75 2.15 12.42
CA TYR A 27 22.64 3.03 12.79
C TYR A 27 21.89 2.52 14.03
N VAL A 28 21.63 1.21 14.10
CA VAL A 28 21.00 0.59 15.27
C VAL A 28 21.88 0.75 16.50
N LYS A 29 23.20 0.49 16.37
CA LYS A 29 24.16 0.66 17.48
C LYS A 29 24.18 2.10 17.98
N GLU A 30 24.20 3.07 17.09
CA GLU A 30 24.18 4.48 17.49
C GLU A 30 22.92 4.87 18.28
N CYS A 31 21.74 4.36 17.87
CA CYS A 31 20.50 4.58 18.60
C CYS A 31 20.57 4.01 20.03
N ILE A 32 21.17 2.83 20.19
CA ILE A 32 21.33 2.18 21.50
C ILE A 32 22.35 2.94 22.35
N ASP A 33 23.52 3.30 21.78
CA ASP A 33 24.58 4.00 22.50
C ASP A 33 24.13 5.40 22.99
N LEU A 34 23.21 6.04 22.24
CA LEU A 34 22.63 7.34 22.60
C LEU A 34 21.34 7.22 23.42
N GLU A 35 20.90 6.01 23.76
CA GLU A 35 19.64 5.73 24.46
C GLU A 35 18.40 6.33 23.76
N TRP A 36 18.46 6.51 22.44
CA TRP A 36 17.40 7.09 21.63
C TRP A 36 16.67 6.03 20.81
N VAL A 37 15.68 5.40 21.43
CA VAL A 37 14.93 4.26 20.87
C VAL A 37 13.42 4.51 20.77
N SER A 38 13.03 5.79 20.66
CA SER A 38 11.63 6.21 20.58
C SER A 38 11.15 6.40 19.13
N SER A 39 9.86 6.70 18.97
CA SER A 39 9.19 6.98 17.70
C SER A 39 9.55 8.34 17.07
N ALA A 40 10.31 9.18 17.76
CA ALA A 40 10.84 10.44 17.24
C ALA A 40 12.36 10.42 17.33
N GLY A 41 13.03 11.11 16.42
CA GLY A 41 14.49 11.28 16.47
C GLY A 41 15.11 11.35 15.09
N LYS A 42 16.41 11.64 15.09
CA LYS A 42 17.24 11.94 13.91
C LYS A 42 17.11 10.93 12.78
N TYR A 43 16.95 9.63 13.08
CA TYR A 43 16.85 8.60 12.05
C TYR A 43 15.46 8.49 11.43
N VAL A 44 14.40 8.86 12.16
CA VAL A 44 13.05 8.98 11.61
C VAL A 44 13.04 10.13 10.60
N GLU A 45 13.51 11.31 11.01
CA GLU A 45 13.59 12.50 10.15
C GLU A 45 14.47 12.25 8.91
N LEU A 46 15.64 11.60 9.10
CA LEU A 46 16.53 11.25 8.00
C LEU A 46 15.90 10.23 7.04
N PHE A 47 15.13 9.29 7.53
CA PHE A 47 14.42 8.30 6.70
C PHE A 47 13.34 9.00 5.87
N GLU A 48 12.51 9.83 6.48
CA GLU A 48 11.48 10.61 5.81
C GLU A 48 12.08 11.49 4.70
N GLN A 49 13.15 12.24 5.03
CA GLN A 49 13.83 13.07 4.04
C GLN A 49 14.39 12.25 2.86
N LYS A 50 15.05 11.11 3.16
CA LYS A 50 15.64 10.28 2.10
C LYS A 50 14.58 9.60 1.23
N VAL A 51 13.44 9.20 1.78
CA VAL A 51 12.34 8.65 0.99
C VAL A 51 11.74 9.73 0.10
N ALA A 52 11.48 10.93 0.64
CA ALA A 52 11.00 12.06 -0.15
C ALA A 52 11.96 12.43 -1.29
N ASP A 53 13.26 12.54 -1.00
CA ASP A 53 14.28 12.85 -2.01
C ASP A 53 14.38 11.77 -3.10
N TYR A 54 14.30 10.50 -2.70
CA TYR A 54 14.43 9.37 -3.62
C TYR A 54 13.23 9.22 -4.55
N THR A 55 12.03 9.44 -4.04
CA THR A 55 10.77 9.29 -4.80
C THR A 55 10.37 10.57 -5.53
N GLY A 56 10.97 11.71 -5.20
CA GLY A 56 10.54 13.03 -5.68
C GLY A 56 9.25 13.54 -5.02
N ALA A 57 8.76 12.84 -4.00
CA ALA A 57 7.58 13.27 -3.25
C ALA A 57 7.90 14.52 -2.41
N LYS A 58 6.91 15.40 -2.28
CA LYS A 58 7.06 16.60 -1.47
C LYS A 58 7.28 16.30 0.01
N TYR A 59 6.64 15.26 0.51
CA TYR A 59 6.70 14.82 1.90
C TYR A 59 6.72 13.29 1.98
N ALA A 60 7.37 12.77 3.01
CA ALA A 60 7.24 11.40 3.46
C ALA A 60 7.00 11.39 4.97
N VAL A 61 6.20 10.46 5.45
CA VAL A 61 5.89 10.31 6.88
C VAL A 61 6.10 8.86 7.27
N ALA A 62 6.98 8.64 8.24
CA ALA A 62 7.26 7.30 8.74
C ALA A 62 6.12 6.76 9.60
N CYS A 63 5.71 5.53 9.29
CA CYS A 63 4.74 4.76 10.09
C CYS A 63 5.41 3.49 10.63
N VAL A 64 4.80 2.89 11.65
CA VAL A 64 5.35 1.69 12.30
C VAL A 64 5.43 0.48 11.36
N ASN A 65 4.55 0.41 10.37
CA ASN A 65 4.53 -0.58 9.29
C ASN A 65 3.61 -0.13 8.15
N GLY A 66 3.65 -0.85 7.01
CA GLY A 66 2.83 -0.54 5.83
C GLY A 66 1.32 -0.61 6.08
N THR A 67 0.84 -1.55 6.89
CA THR A 67 -0.59 -1.66 7.22
C THR A 67 -1.09 -0.40 7.93
N ALA A 68 -0.32 0.11 8.90
CA ALA A 68 -0.65 1.35 9.59
C ALA A 68 -0.58 2.56 8.65
N ALA A 69 0.41 2.59 7.74
CA ALA A 69 0.52 3.62 6.72
C ALA A 69 -0.70 3.64 5.81
N LEU A 70 -1.12 2.50 5.28
CA LEU A 70 -2.32 2.36 4.44
C LEU A 70 -3.59 2.77 5.19
N GLN A 71 -3.74 2.36 6.46
CA GLN A 71 -4.89 2.76 7.27
C GLN A 71 -4.99 4.28 7.43
N VAL A 72 -3.87 4.94 7.75
CA VAL A 72 -3.83 6.40 7.87
C VAL A 72 -4.06 7.08 6.53
N SER A 73 -3.45 6.59 5.45
CA SER A 73 -3.62 7.13 4.10
C SER A 73 -5.07 7.07 3.64
N LEU A 74 -5.76 5.94 3.86
CA LEU A 74 -7.18 5.81 3.57
C LEU A 74 -8.03 6.80 4.37
N ARG A 75 -7.70 6.98 5.65
CA ARG A 75 -8.40 7.97 6.49
C ARG A 75 -8.20 9.39 5.99
N LEU A 76 -6.98 9.75 5.58
CA LEU A 76 -6.67 11.04 4.98
C LEU A 76 -7.31 11.24 3.59
N ALA A 77 -7.48 10.14 2.83
CA ALA A 77 -8.24 10.13 1.59
C ALA A 77 -9.76 10.25 1.79
N GLY A 78 -10.22 10.42 3.03
CA GLY A 78 -11.63 10.66 3.36
C GLY A 78 -12.50 9.40 3.43
N VAL A 79 -11.89 8.23 3.62
CA VAL A 79 -12.62 6.97 3.85
C VAL A 79 -13.25 7.00 5.24
N ASP A 80 -14.56 6.90 5.28
CA ASP A 80 -15.36 6.85 6.51
C ASP A 80 -15.94 5.45 6.76
N PRO A 81 -16.32 5.13 8.02
CA PRO A 81 -17.00 3.87 8.31
C PRO A 81 -18.28 3.70 7.48
N GLY A 82 -18.38 2.53 6.84
CA GLY A 82 -19.49 2.21 5.96
C GLY A 82 -19.25 2.44 4.48
N ASP A 83 -18.23 3.21 4.10
CA ASP A 83 -17.84 3.39 2.69
C ASP A 83 -17.38 2.08 2.04
N ASP A 84 -17.46 2.02 0.73
CA ASP A 84 -16.84 0.99 -0.09
C ASP A 84 -15.47 1.49 -0.59
N VAL A 85 -14.47 0.60 -0.60
CA VAL A 85 -13.11 0.87 -1.13
C VAL A 85 -12.71 -0.25 -2.09
N ILE A 86 -12.34 0.11 -3.30
CA ILE A 86 -11.91 -0.84 -4.33
C ILE A 86 -10.50 -1.35 -4.01
N VAL A 87 -10.30 -2.68 -4.13
CA VAL A 87 -9.02 -3.33 -3.83
C VAL A 87 -8.87 -4.61 -4.68
N PRO A 88 -7.65 -5.00 -5.13
CA PRO A 88 -7.47 -6.25 -5.86
C PRO A 88 -7.72 -7.47 -4.97
N THR A 89 -8.18 -8.57 -5.58
CA THR A 89 -8.32 -9.87 -4.90
C THR A 89 -6.98 -10.54 -4.65
N LEU A 90 -6.00 -10.29 -5.52
CA LEU A 90 -4.64 -10.82 -5.41
C LEU A 90 -3.74 -9.77 -4.79
N THR A 91 -3.52 -9.88 -3.50
CA THR A 91 -2.66 -8.97 -2.72
C THR A 91 -2.30 -9.61 -1.38
N PHE A 92 -1.31 -9.03 -0.70
CA PHE A 92 -1.13 -9.28 0.72
C PHE A 92 -2.37 -8.81 1.50
N ILE A 93 -2.65 -9.39 2.65
CA ILE A 93 -3.87 -9.06 3.43
C ILE A 93 -3.90 -7.62 3.98
N ALA A 94 -2.75 -6.93 3.98
CA ALA A 94 -2.60 -5.60 4.59
C ALA A 94 -3.54 -4.53 4.02
N PRO A 95 -3.69 -4.36 2.69
CA PRO A 95 -4.64 -3.39 2.12
C PRO A 95 -6.08 -3.66 2.56
N VAL A 96 -6.51 -4.93 2.55
CA VAL A 96 -7.86 -5.33 2.97
C VAL A 96 -8.08 -5.05 4.45
N ASN A 97 -7.09 -5.36 5.29
CA ASN A 97 -7.15 -5.06 6.71
C ASN A 97 -7.20 -3.54 6.97
N ALA A 98 -6.42 -2.75 6.25
CA ALA A 98 -6.42 -1.30 6.39
C ALA A 98 -7.81 -0.69 6.06
N ILE A 99 -8.50 -1.23 5.05
CA ILE A 99 -9.88 -0.86 4.73
C ILE A 99 -10.82 -1.19 5.90
N THR A 100 -10.77 -2.43 6.39
CA THR A 100 -11.66 -2.90 7.46
C THR A 100 -11.37 -2.21 8.79
N TYR A 101 -10.11 -1.86 9.09
CA TYR A 101 -9.76 -1.10 10.30
C TYR A 101 -10.32 0.32 10.30
N ASN A 102 -10.59 0.90 9.13
CA ASN A 102 -11.32 2.15 8.99
C ASN A 102 -12.86 1.98 9.08
N GLY A 103 -13.34 0.75 9.25
CA GLY A 103 -14.78 0.45 9.26
C GLY A 103 -15.42 0.47 7.88
N ALA A 104 -14.61 0.52 6.81
CA ALA A 104 -15.04 0.49 5.43
C ALA A 104 -15.12 -0.95 4.89
N ASN A 105 -15.69 -1.12 3.70
CA ASN A 105 -15.92 -2.42 3.08
C ASN A 105 -15.05 -2.59 1.84
N PRO A 106 -14.30 -3.68 1.69
CA PRO A 106 -13.54 -3.95 0.48
C PRO A 106 -14.49 -4.35 -0.66
N VAL A 107 -14.31 -3.72 -1.82
CA VAL A 107 -14.92 -4.12 -3.10
C VAL A 107 -13.80 -4.74 -3.94
N PHE A 108 -13.85 -6.04 -4.09
CA PHE A 108 -12.78 -6.79 -4.72
C PHE A 108 -12.86 -6.73 -6.24
N MET A 109 -11.71 -6.40 -6.86
CA MET A 109 -11.51 -6.46 -8.31
C MET A 109 -10.56 -7.61 -8.65
N ASP A 110 -10.74 -8.14 -9.86
CA ASP A 110 -9.91 -9.22 -10.39
C ASP A 110 -8.48 -8.75 -10.68
N ALA A 111 -7.57 -9.69 -10.89
CA ALA A 111 -6.19 -9.40 -11.26
C ALA A 111 -5.99 -9.57 -12.77
N ASP A 112 -5.07 -8.79 -13.34
CA ASP A 112 -4.59 -8.93 -14.71
C ASP A 112 -3.55 -10.06 -14.84
N ASP A 113 -3.03 -10.27 -16.05
CA ASP A 113 -2.01 -11.29 -16.34
C ASP A 113 -0.66 -11.02 -15.65
N PHE A 114 -0.46 -9.83 -15.10
CA PHE A 114 0.74 -9.40 -14.35
C PHE A 114 0.51 -9.38 -12.84
N TYR A 115 -0.62 -9.92 -12.37
CA TYR A 115 -1.02 -10.01 -10.97
C TYR A 115 -1.41 -8.69 -10.30
N ASN A 116 -1.45 -7.59 -11.04
CA ASN A 116 -1.95 -6.32 -10.57
C ASN A 116 -3.48 -6.24 -10.67
N ILE A 117 -4.07 -5.18 -10.11
CA ILE A 117 -5.50 -4.93 -10.30
C ILE A 117 -5.79 -4.80 -11.81
N ASP A 118 -6.79 -5.52 -12.31
CA ASP A 118 -7.25 -5.44 -13.69
C ASP A 118 -7.91 -4.07 -13.93
N ALA A 119 -7.17 -3.17 -14.58
CA ALA A 119 -7.62 -1.80 -14.80
C ALA A 119 -8.87 -1.74 -15.68
N ASP A 120 -8.95 -2.57 -16.74
CA ASP A 120 -10.08 -2.57 -17.66
C ASP A 120 -11.37 -3.02 -16.95
N LYS A 121 -11.33 -4.13 -16.22
CA LYS A 121 -12.48 -4.61 -15.42
C LYS A 121 -12.86 -3.63 -14.32
N THR A 122 -11.88 -2.93 -13.73
CA THR A 122 -12.15 -1.93 -12.72
C THR A 122 -12.84 -0.70 -13.32
N ILE A 123 -12.40 -0.25 -14.50
CA ILE A 123 -13.05 0.81 -15.27
C ILE A 123 -14.48 0.41 -15.63
N GLU A 124 -14.67 -0.79 -16.17
CA GLU A 124 -16.01 -1.33 -16.47
C GLU A 124 -16.93 -1.32 -15.24
N PHE A 125 -16.43 -1.77 -14.10
CA PHE A 125 -17.16 -1.72 -12.84
C PHE A 125 -17.56 -0.29 -12.45
N ILE A 126 -16.61 0.65 -12.48
CA ILE A 126 -16.89 2.06 -12.13
C ILE A 126 -17.92 2.66 -13.07
N VAL A 127 -17.84 2.38 -14.37
CA VAL A 127 -18.76 2.94 -15.38
C VAL A 127 -20.14 2.32 -15.27
N HIS A 128 -20.24 1.00 -15.16
CA HIS A 128 -21.50 0.28 -15.31
C HIS A 128 -22.20 -0.06 -13.99
N GLU A 129 -21.42 -0.29 -12.91
CA GLU A 129 -21.98 -0.74 -11.63
C GLU A 129 -22.03 0.37 -10.56
N THR A 130 -21.67 1.61 -10.94
CA THR A 130 -21.76 2.76 -10.03
C THR A 130 -22.61 3.88 -10.61
N VAL A 131 -23.00 4.82 -9.76
CA VAL A 131 -23.68 6.06 -10.11
C VAL A 131 -22.91 7.23 -9.52
N PHE A 132 -22.55 8.20 -10.36
CA PHE A 132 -22.00 9.47 -9.89
C PHE A 132 -23.13 10.46 -9.67
N LYS A 133 -23.35 10.86 -8.43
CA LYS A 133 -24.42 11.77 -8.04
C LYS A 133 -23.98 12.64 -6.87
N ASP A 134 -24.34 13.92 -6.92
CA ASP A 134 -24.08 14.90 -5.86
C ASP A 134 -22.59 15.00 -5.46
N GLY A 135 -21.68 14.76 -6.44
CA GLY A 135 -20.23 14.78 -6.23
C GLY A 135 -19.63 13.50 -5.66
N PHE A 136 -20.40 12.42 -5.56
CA PHE A 136 -19.95 11.14 -5.03
C PHE A 136 -20.24 9.98 -5.98
N THR A 137 -19.34 8.99 -5.99
CA THR A 137 -19.57 7.73 -6.67
C THR A 137 -20.17 6.73 -5.70
N CYS A 138 -21.32 6.15 -6.05
CA CYS A 138 -22.04 5.18 -5.24
C CYS A 138 -22.16 3.84 -5.98
N ASN A 139 -21.86 2.76 -5.30
CA ASN A 139 -22.05 1.41 -5.78
C ASN A 139 -23.56 1.08 -5.85
N LYS A 140 -24.05 0.67 -7.02
CA LYS A 140 -25.49 0.38 -7.24
C LYS A 140 -25.99 -0.79 -6.40
N THR A 141 -25.14 -1.75 -6.11
CA THR A 141 -25.48 -2.98 -5.37
C THR A 141 -25.55 -2.72 -3.86
N THR A 142 -24.57 -2.01 -3.30
CA THR A 142 -24.49 -1.77 -1.85
C THR A 142 -25.18 -0.49 -1.41
N ASN A 143 -25.43 0.43 -2.35
CA ASN A 143 -25.87 1.83 -2.12
C ASN A 143 -24.89 2.61 -1.23
N LYS A 144 -23.59 2.22 -1.20
CA LYS A 144 -22.55 2.87 -0.43
C LYS A 144 -21.69 3.73 -1.32
N ARG A 145 -21.10 4.76 -0.74
CA ARG A 145 -20.11 5.61 -1.40
C ARG A 145 -18.83 4.80 -1.65
N ILE A 146 -18.29 4.90 -2.86
CA ILE A 146 -16.93 4.46 -3.18
C ILE A 146 -16.01 5.65 -3.01
N THR A 147 -15.20 5.65 -1.96
CA THR A 147 -14.36 6.79 -1.60
C THR A 147 -12.95 6.68 -2.12
N ALA A 148 -12.43 5.46 -2.19
CA ALA A 148 -11.06 5.23 -2.62
C ALA A 148 -10.89 3.91 -3.36
N ILE A 149 -9.76 3.82 -4.06
CA ILE A 149 -9.20 2.59 -4.64
C ILE A 149 -7.78 2.39 -4.12
N VAL A 150 -7.42 1.14 -3.83
CA VAL A 150 -6.06 0.75 -3.41
C VAL A 150 -5.43 -0.17 -4.45
N PRO A 151 -4.83 0.35 -5.52
CA PRO A 151 -4.00 -0.48 -6.38
C PRO A 151 -2.75 -0.93 -5.63
N VAL A 152 -2.31 -2.17 -5.91
CA VAL A 152 -1.11 -2.77 -5.32
C VAL A 152 -0.14 -3.10 -6.43
N HIS A 153 1.11 -2.71 -6.30
CA HIS A 153 2.17 -3.00 -7.28
C HIS A 153 2.87 -4.31 -6.93
N VAL A 154 2.24 -5.42 -7.33
CA VAL A 154 2.64 -6.77 -6.90
C VAL A 154 4.05 -7.11 -7.43
N TRP A 155 4.93 -7.56 -6.55
CA TRP A 155 6.33 -7.91 -6.81
C TRP A 155 7.15 -6.81 -7.51
N GLY A 156 6.76 -5.56 -7.34
CA GLY A 156 7.44 -4.42 -7.94
C GLY A 156 7.02 -4.13 -9.38
N ASN A 157 6.04 -4.85 -9.93
CA ASN A 157 5.44 -4.49 -11.22
C ASN A 157 4.47 -3.33 -11.02
N ALA A 158 4.69 -2.24 -11.74
CA ALA A 158 3.75 -1.12 -11.70
C ALA A 158 2.42 -1.50 -12.38
N ALA A 159 1.32 -1.30 -11.67
CA ALA A 159 -0.01 -1.45 -12.26
C ALA A 159 -0.24 -0.39 -13.36
N CYS A 160 -1.00 -0.72 -14.40
CA CYS A 160 -1.34 0.21 -15.46
C CYS A 160 -2.49 1.11 -15.01
N LEU A 161 -2.19 2.34 -14.57
CA LEU A 161 -3.14 3.19 -13.86
C LEU A 161 -3.61 4.44 -14.63
N ASP A 162 -3.04 4.78 -15.79
CA ASP A 162 -3.29 6.07 -16.44
C ASP A 162 -4.78 6.37 -16.66
N GLU A 163 -5.49 5.46 -17.33
CA GLU A 163 -6.91 5.61 -17.60
C GLU A 163 -7.76 5.49 -16.34
N LEU A 164 -7.36 4.60 -15.44
CA LEU A 164 -8.03 4.38 -14.17
C LEU A 164 -7.93 5.62 -13.26
N ILE A 165 -6.77 6.26 -13.17
CA ILE A 165 -6.56 7.50 -12.40
C ILE A 165 -7.45 8.61 -12.98
N SER A 166 -7.44 8.79 -14.30
CA SER A 166 -8.27 9.80 -14.97
C SER A 166 -9.75 9.62 -14.65
N LEU A 167 -10.25 8.38 -14.70
CA LEU A 167 -11.63 8.07 -14.34
C LEU A 167 -11.89 8.28 -12.83
N CYS A 168 -10.95 7.93 -11.97
CA CYS A 168 -11.08 8.15 -10.53
C CYS A 168 -11.20 9.65 -10.20
N GLU A 169 -10.43 10.50 -10.86
CA GLU A 169 -10.56 11.96 -10.73
C GLU A 169 -11.94 12.46 -11.16
N GLU A 170 -12.43 12.02 -12.32
CA GLU A 170 -13.77 12.38 -12.83
C GLU A 170 -14.90 11.92 -11.87
N ARG A 171 -14.69 10.82 -11.18
CA ARG A 171 -15.65 10.16 -10.32
C ARG A 171 -15.47 10.49 -8.83
N ASN A 172 -14.51 11.36 -8.49
CA ASN A 172 -14.18 11.74 -7.12
C ASN A 172 -13.88 10.52 -6.23
N ILE A 173 -13.08 9.59 -6.76
CA ILE A 173 -12.53 8.42 -6.07
C ILE A 173 -11.05 8.69 -5.83
N ASN A 174 -10.61 8.64 -4.57
CA ASN A 174 -9.21 8.87 -4.24
C ASN A 174 -8.36 7.62 -4.51
N VAL A 175 -7.13 7.81 -5.01
CA VAL A 175 -6.19 6.72 -5.25
C VAL A 175 -5.18 6.67 -4.10
N VAL A 176 -5.04 5.51 -3.46
CA VAL A 176 -4.07 5.23 -2.41
C VAL A 176 -3.24 4.02 -2.84
N GLU A 177 -2.03 4.26 -3.35
CA GLU A 177 -1.18 3.18 -3.87
C GLU A 177 -0.48 2.41 -2.76
N ASP A 178 -0.56 1.07 -2.79
CA ASP A 178 0.32 0.21 -2.01
C ASP A 178 1.59 -0.09 -2.81
N ALA A 179 2.63 0.65 -2.52
CA ALA A 179 3.95 0.55 -3.13
C ALA A 179 4.96 -0.24 -2.28
N SER A 180 4.49 -1.09 -1.37
CA SER A 180 5.33 -1.83 -0.41
C SER A 180 6.41 -2.67 -1.08
N GLU A 181 6.17 -3.17 -2.29
CA GLU A 181 7.10 -4.00 -3.06
C GLU A 181 7.75 -3.26 -4.24
N SER A 182 7.38 -2.00 -4.51
CA SER A 182 7.75 -1.28 -5.73
C SER A 182 8.67 -0.08 -5.51
N LEU A 183 9.26 0.07 -4.33
CA LEU A 183 10.21 1.16 -4.08
C LEU A 183 11.40 1.07 -5.05
N GLY A 184 11.55 2.08 -5.92
CA GLY A 184 12.56 2.12 -6.97
C GLY A 184 12.06 1.68 -8.35
N THR A 185 10.84 1.18 -8.46
CA THR A 185 10.18 0.98 -9.75
C THR A 185 9.85 2.35 -10.36
N VAL A 186 10.21 2.52 -11.62
CA VAL A 186 9.89 3.72 -12.40
C VAL A 186 8.73 3.40 -13.32
N TYR A 187 7.66 4.20 -13.24
CA TYR A 187 6.50 4.08 -14.10
C TYR A 187 6.61 5.10 -15.24
N LYS A 188 6.81 4.59 -16.49
CA LYS A 188 6.97 5.32 -17.78
C LYS A 188 8.06 6.39 -17.83
#